data_80de454557615365959e5c38ecdca8ae
#
_entry.id   80de454557615365959e5c38ecdca8ae
#
_cell.length_a   1.000
_cell.length_b   1.000
_cell.length_c   1.000
_cell.angle_alpha   90.00
_cell.angle_beta   90.00
_cell.angle_gamma   90.00
#
_symmetry.space_group_name_H-M   'P 1'
#
loop_
_entity.id
_entity.type
_entity.pdbx_description
1 polymer ?
#
loop_
_entity_poly.entity_id
_entity_poly.type
_entity_poly.pdbx_seq_one_letter_code
_entity_poly.pdbx_strand_id
1 'polypeptide(L)'
;MSEVAVFIERMIRFKHGVGYLYAWLATVALYGGWYALYSTLTFFGGPLAPYAWLSWIPVVAIVAVSVTYTYRKLELSTETDPVLSETTRLRGKIFGSCFGTAYLLAGVVAAAGLPPKTVLSIAWIPALSASWILVGLFAESKEVEKGYLPQRISLQIGVLTAVSFTASLTAATLLHPLKSSEWYWTFHGLMCFTLIFTTVLSFITYASKVTEVDWLVRNTKNS
;
A
#
# COMPACT_ATOMS: atom_id res chain seq x y z
N MET A 1 -34.39 14.95 6.83
CA MET A 1 -33.97 13.55 6.60
C MET A 1 -34.58 12.70 7.70
N SER A 2 -35.14 11.50 7.41
CA SER A 2 -35.68 10.66 8.47
C SER A 2 -34.54 10.07 9.33
N GLU A 3 -34.79 9.81 10.62
CA GLU A 3 -33.81 9.19 11.54
C GLU A 3 -33.26 7.87 10.99
N VAL A 4 -34.09 7.12 10.28
CA VAL A 4 -33.71 5.86 9.62
C VAL A 4 -32.67 6.11 8.53
N ALA A 5 -32.82 7.15 7.70
CA ALA A 5 -31.85 7.46 6.65
C ALA A 5 -30.49 7.86 7.24
N VAL A 6 -30.47 8.63 8.31
CA VAL A 6 -29.26 8.99 9.06
C VAL A 6 -28.57 7.76 9.63
N PHE A 7 -29.33 6.84 10.21
CA PHE A 7 -28.77 5.60 10.76
C PHE A 7 -28.14 4.71 9.68
N ILE A 8 -28.80 4.55 8.53
CA ILE A 8 -28.30 3.77 7.41
C ILE A 8 -26.98 4.37 6.88
N GLU A 9 -26.92 5.69 6.70
CA GLU A 9 -25.71 6.38 6.24
C GLU A 9 -24.53 6.18 7.21
N ARG A 10 -24.77 6.26 8.51
CA ARG A 10 -23.74 5.98 9.54
C ARG A 10 -23.23 4.55 9.46
N MET A 11 -24.13 3.59 9.27
CA MET A 11 -23.75 2.19 9.16
C MET A 11 -22.91 1.92 7.91
N ILE A 12 -23.23 2.55 6.78
CA ILE A 12 -22.44 2.45 5.55
C ILE A 12 -21.03 3.00 5.77
N ARG A 13 -20.89 4.17 6.38
CA ARG A 13 -19.58 4.78 6.67
C ARG A 13 -18.75 3.91 7.61
N PHE A 14 -19.33 3.40 8.67
CA PHE A 14 -18.64 2.49 9.60
C PHE A 14 -18.20 1.20 8.91
N LYS A 15 -19.08 0.55 8.16
CA LYS A 15 -18.75 -0.65 7.38
C LYS A 15 -17.59 -0.39 6.39
N HIS A 16 -17.58 0.78 5.73
CA HIS A 16 -16.51 1.16 4.83
C HIS A 16 -15.16 1.30 5.55
N GLY A 17 -15.11 2.02 6.68
CA GLY A 17 -13.89 2.17 7.49
C GLY A 17 -13.34 0.83 7.96
N VAL A 18 -14.20 -0.07 8.43
CA VAL A 18 -13.81 -1.44 8.84
C VAL A 18 -13.35 -2.27 7.64
N GLY A 19 -14.08 -2.21 6.52
CA GLY A 19 -13.71 -2.91 5.29
C GLY A 19 -12.34 -2.48 4.76
N TYR A 20 -12.06 -1.17 4.83
CA TYR A 20 -10.79 -0.60 4.45
C TYR A 20 -9.64 -1.11 5.34
N LEU A 21 -9.88 -1.23 6.66
CA LEU A 21 -8.94 -1.83 7.60
C LEU A 21 -8.58 -3.28 7.22
N TYR A 22 -9.58 -4.11 6.94
CA TYR A 22 -9.34 -5.50 6.52
C TYR A 22 -8.63 -5.60 5.16
N ALA A 23 -8.98 -4.75 4.19
CA ALA A 23 -8.31 -4.70 2.90
C ALA A 23 -6.83 -4.33 3.06
N TRP A 24 -6.52 -3.35 3.93
CA TRP A 24 -5.15 -2.99 4.26
C TRP A 24 -4.39 -4.12 4.95
N LEU A 25 -4.98 -4.77 5.95
CA LEU A 25 -4.36 -5.89 6.66
C LEU A 25 -4.00 -7.02 5.68
N ALA A 26 -4.93 -7.40 4.81
CA ALA A 26 -4.68 -8.42 3.80
C ALA A 26 -3.56 -8.00 2.84
N THR A 27 -3.60 -6.76 2.34
CA THR A 27 -2.59 -6.22 1.44
C THR A 27 -1.20 -6.25 2.08
N VAL A 28 -1.08 -5.79 3.31
CA VAL A 28 0.19 -5.73 4.04
C VAL A 28 0.75 -7.11 4.33
N ALA A 29 -0.08 -8.01 4.86
CA ALA A 29 0.35 -9.36 5.19
C ALA A 29 0.85 -10.11 3.94
N LEU A 30 0.15 -9.93 2.82
CA LEU A 30 0.49 -10.59 1.57
C LEU A 30 1.71 -9.95 0.89
N TYR A 31 1.81 -8.62 0.86
CA TYR A 31 2.99 -7.95 0.30
C TYR A 31 4.24 -8.17 1.15
N GLY A 32 4.13 -8.12 2.48
CA GLY A 32 5.24 -8.44 3.39
C GLY A 32 5.70 -9.89 3.23
N GLY A 33 4.76 -10.83 3.20
CA GLY A 33 5.04 -12.24 2.96
C GLY A 33 5.65 -12.49 1.58
N TRP A 34 5.12 -11.84 0.53
CA TRP A 34 5.70 -11.92 -0.80
C TRP A 34 7.12 -11.38 -0.84
N TYR A 35 7.36 -10.22 -0.23
CA TYR A 35 8.69 -9.60 -0.24
C TYR A 35 9.72 -10.50 0.45
N ALA A 36 9.35 -11.12 1.57
CA ALA A 36 10.17 -12.10 2.25
C ALA A 36 10.44 -13.32 1.36
N LEU A 37 9.42 -13.87 0.71
CA LEU A 37 9.53 -15.01 -0.20
C LEU A 37 10.39 -14.67 -1.42
N TYR A 38 10.14 -13.52 -2.06
CA TYR A 38 10.90 -13.04 -3.20
C TYR A 38 12.39 -12.88 -2.84
N SER A 39 12.69 -12.25 -1.72
CA SER A 39 14.06 -12.07 -1.25
C SER A 39 14.74 -13.42 -0.98
N THR A 40 14.05 -14.33 -0.28
CA THR A 40 14.55 -15.68 0.00
C THR A 40 14.83 -16.46 -1.28
N LEU A 41 13.92 -16.49 -2.25
CA LEU A 41 14.11 -17.17 -3.53
C LEU A 41 15.25 -16.55 -4.36
N THR A 42 15.38 -15.23 -4.33
CA THR A 42 16.45 -14.54 -5.07
C THR A 42 17.83 -14.92 -4.54
N PHE A 43 17.97 -15.08 -3.23
CA PHE A 43 19.27 -15.32 -2.60
C PHE A 43 19.59 -16.82 -2.40
N PHE A 44 18.60 -17.62 -2.03
CA PHE A 44 18.79 -19.03 -1.68
C PHE A 44 18.16 -20.00 -2.69
N GLY A 45 17.45 -19.50 -3.67
CA GLY A 45 16.66 -20.32 -4.59
C GLY A 45 17.48 -21.13 -5.61
N GLY A 46 18.81 -20.94 -5.69
CA GLY A 46 19.65 -21.62 -6.65
C GLY A 46 19.09 -21.51 -8.08
N PRO A 47 18.72 -22.64 -8.75
CA PRO A 47 18.17 -22.60 -10.11
C PRO A 47 16.79 -21.91 -10.21
N LEU A 48 16.07 -21.71 -9.11
CA LEU A 48 14.79 -21.02 -9.07
C LEU A 48 14.93 -19.50 -8.93
N ALA A 49 16.10 -18.99 -8.56
CA ALA A 49 16.34 -17.56 -8.37
C ALA A 49 15.94 -16.68 -9.58
N PRO A 50 16.18 -17.07 -10.86
CA PRO A 50 15.72 -16.27 -12.01
C PRO A 50 14.21 -16.14 -12.13
N TYR A 51 13.46 -17.04 -11.51
CA TYR A 51 12.00 -17.09 -11.54
C TYR A 51 11.34 -16.50 -10.27
N ALA A 52 12.15 -15.99 -9.34
CA ALA A 52 11.63 -15.42 -8.08
C ALA A 52 10.55 -14.35 -8.29
N TRP A 53 10.66 -13.57 -9.38
CA TRP A 53 9.68 -12.55 -9.72
C TRP A 53 8.26 -13.10 -9.99
N LEU A 54 8.14 -14.36 -10.45
CA LEU A 54 6.83 -14.99 -10.68
C LEU A 54 6.04 -15.19 -9.39
N SER A 55 6.71 -15.17 -8.23
CA SER A 55 6.06 -15.32 -6.92
C SER A 55 5.05 -14.20 -6.62
N TRP A 56 5.12 -13.09 -7.34
CA TRP A 56 4.19 -12.00 -7.14
C TRP A 56 2.80 -12.24 -7.79
N ILE A 57 2.71 -13.11 -8.79
CA ILE A 57 1.44 -13.43 -9.47
C ILE A 57 0.41 -13.99 -8.50
N PRO A 58 0.69 -15.08 -7.73
CA PRO A 58 -0.27 -15.58 -6.75
C PRO A 58 -0.60 -14.57 -5.65
N VAL A 59 0.35 -13.71 -5.27
CA VAL A 59 0.11 -12.70 -4.25
C VAL A 59 -0.93 -11.69 -4.72
N VAL A 60 -0.79 -11.16 -5.95
CA VAL A 60 -1.78 -10.24 -6.53
C VAL A 60 -3.15 -10.90 -6.64
N ALA A 61 -3.20 -12.15 -7.09
CA ALA A 61 -4.47 -12.88 -7.18
C ALA A 61 -5.12 -13.04 -5.79
N ILE A 62 -4.36 -13.42 -4.77
CA ILE A 62 -4.87 -13.58 -3.40
C ILE A 62 -5.31 -12.23 -2.82
N VAL A 63 -4.55 -11.15 -3.03
CA VAL A 63 -4.94 -9.79 -2.60
C VAL A 63 -6.26 -9.39 -3.26
N ALA A 64 -6.36 -9.53 -4.58
CA ALA A 64 -7.57 -9.16 -5.31
C ALA A 64 -8.81 -9.95 -4.83
N VAL A 65 -8.65 -11.27 -4.65
CA VAL A 65 -9.73 -12.12 -4.13
C VAL A 65 -10.10 -11.73 -2.69
N SER A 66 -9.10 -11.53 -1.81
CA SER A 66 -9.34 -11.19 -0.41
C SER A 66 -10.04 -9.84 -0.26
N VAL A 67 -9.60 -8.83 -1.01
CA VAL A 67 -10.23 -7.50 -1.03
C VAL A 67 -11.65 -7.59 -1.56
N THR A 68 -11.86 -8.25 -2.71
CA THR A 68 -13.19 -8.42 -3.30
C THR A 68 -14.13 -9.18 -2.36
N TYR A 69 -13.65 -10.27 -1.74
CA TYR A 69 -14.43 -11.03 -0.77
C TYR A 69 -14.83 -10.18 0.44
N THR A 70 -13.89 -9.41 1.00
CA THR A 70 -14.15 -8.53 2.14
C THR A 70 -15.21 -7.48 1.81
N TYR A 71 -15.10 -6.82 0.66
CA TYR A 71 -16.08 -5.82 0.24
C TYR A 71 -17.47 -6.44 0.00
N ARG A 72 -17.56 -7.63 -0.63
CA ARG A 72 -18.81 -8.36 -0.81
C ARG A 72 -19.41 -8.78 0.54
N LYS A 73 -18.59 -9.31 1.46
CA LYS A 73 -19.05 -9.78 2.77
C LYS A 73 -19.62 -8.63 3.62
N LEU A 74 -19.08 -7.43 3.48
CA LEU A 74 -19.57 -6.24 4.17
C LEU A 74 -20.71 -5.52 3.44
N GLU A 75 -21.16 -6.09 2.29
CA GLU A 75 -22.20 -5.47 1.44
C GLU A 75 -21.86 -4.04 1.04
N LEU A 76 -20.57 -3.78 0.83
CA LEU A 76 -20.09 -2.48 0.41
C LEU A 76 -20.27 -2.34 -1.10
N SER A 77 -21.31 -1.65 -1.50
CA SER A 77 -21.48 -1.24 -2.89
C SER A 77 -20.79 0.11 -3.12
N THR A 78 -19.58 0.04 -3.66
CA THR A 78 -18.88 1.26 -4.09
C THR A 78 -19.50 1.87 -5.35
N GLU A 79 -20.33 1.10 -6.07
CA GLU A 79 -20.96 1.52 -7.32
C GLU A 79 -22.14 2.49 -7.10
N THR A 80 -22.81 2.39 -5.95
CA THR A 80 -23.96 3.23 -5.63
C THR A 80 -23.61 4.56 -4.98
N ASP A 81 -22.41 4.67 -4.41
CA ASP A 81 -21.94 5.90 -3.79
C ASP A 81 -21.00 6.66 -4.74
N PRO A 82 -21.36 7.89 -5.17
CA PRO A 82 -20.57 8.63 -6.15
C PRO A 82 -19.17 8.99 -5.65
N VAL A 83 -18.99 9.22 -4.34
CA VAL A 83 -17.69 9.55 -3.74
C VAL A 83 -16.78 8.32 -3.77
N LEU A 84 -17.28 7.17 -3.32
CA LEU A 84 -16.51 5.92 -3.29
C LEU A 84 -16.17 5.42 -4.70
N SER A 85 -17.09 5.57 -5.66
CA SER A 85 -16.85 5.23 -7.06
C SER A 85 -15.76 6.13 -7.68
N GLU A 86 -15.83 7.45 -7.46
CA GLU A 86 -14.83 8.40 -7.94
C GLU A 86 -13.44 8.11 -7.34
N THR A 87 -13.36 7.94 -6.02
CA THR A 87 -12.09 7.71 -5.32
C THR A 87 -11.46 6.37 -5.70
N THR A 88 -12.26 5.32 -5.91
CA THR A 88 -11.79 4.02 -6.40
C THR A 88 -11.17 4.14 -7.80
N ARG A 89 -11.83 4.84 -8.72
CA ARG A 89 -11.29 5.10 -10.07
C ARG A 89 -10.03 5.95 -10.02
N LEU A 90 -9.98 6.94 -9.13
CA LEU A 90 -8.82 7.79 -8.94
C LEU A 90 -7.61 7.00 -8.41
N ARG A 91 -7.82 6.09 -7.45
CA ARG A 91 -6.78 5.16 -6.98
C ARG A 91 -6.17 4.36 -8.12
N GLY A 92 -7.00 3.75 -8.95
CA GLY A 92 -6.52 2.97 -10.11
C GLY A 92 -5.66 3.81 -11.07
N LYS A 93 -6.06 5.04 -11.38
CA LYS A 93 -5.29 5.97 -12.21
C LYS A 93 -3.96 6.35 -11.56
N ILE A 94 -3.94 6.68 -10.27
CA ILE A 94 -2.74 7.04 -9.53
C ILE A 94 -1.74 5.89 -9.54
N PHE A 95 -2.16 4.67 -9.17
CA PHE A 95 -1.29 3.49 -9.19
C PHE A 95 -0.73 3.23 -10.60
N GLY A 96 -1.57 3.21 -11.62
CA GLY A 96 -1.13 3.01 -13.01
C GLY A 96 -0.11 4.04 -13.47
N SER A 97 -0.34 5.31 -13.16
CA SER A 97 0.58 6.40 -13.54
C SER A 97 1.91 6.32 -12.78
N CYS A 98 1.89 6.11 -11.47
CA CYS A 98 3.12 6.02 -10.65
C CYS A 98 3.99 4.83 -11.06
N PHE A 99 3.38 3.65 -11.24
CA PHE A 99 4.12 2.46 -11.67
C PHE A 99 4.65 2.62 -13.09
N GLY A 100 3.83 3.12 -14.03
CA GLY A 100 4.27 3.40 -15.39
C GLY A 100 5.46 4.36 -15.43
N THR A 101 5.37 5.48 -14.71
CA THR A 101 6.47 6.47 -14.63
C THR A 101 7.73 5.88 -13.99
N ALA A 102 7.58 5.17 -12.87
CA ALA A 102 8.74 4.60 -12.16
C ALA A 102 9.49 3.58 -13.02
N TYR A 103 8.77 2.71 -13.74
CA TYR A 103 9.42 1.73 -14.62
C TYR A 103 10.00 2.35 -15.89
N LEU A 104 9.39 3.42 -16.43
CA LEU A 104 10.01 4.21 -17.51
C LEU A 104 11.32 4.84 -17.05
N LEU A 105 11.32 5.49 -15.88
CA LEU A 105 12.53 6.07 -15.30
C LEU A 105 13.60 5.00 -15.02
N ALA A 106 13.19 3.85 -14.47
CA ALA A 106 14.09 2.73 -14.24
C ALA A 106 14.73 2.23 -15.54
N GLY A 107 13.95 2.18 -16.64
CA GLY A 107 14.47 1.86 -17.97
C GLY A 107 15.51 2.87 -18.47
N VAL A 108 15.25 4.16 -18.31
CA VAL A 108 16.20 5.24 -18.67
C VAL A 108 17.48 5.13 -17.85
N VAL A 109 17.37 4.93 -16.53
CA VAL A 109 18.53 4.78 -15.63
C VAL A 109 19.34 3.53 -15.95
N ALA A 110 18.70 2.43 -16.31
CA ALA A 110 19.36 1.21 -16.77
C ALA A 110 20.09 1.44 -18.10
N ALA A 111 19.48 2.17 -19.04
CA ALA A 111 20.12 2.55 -20.30
C ALA A 111 21.33 3.48 -20.12
N ALA A 112 21.32 4.29 -19.05
CA ALA A 112 22.45 5.14 -18.65
C ALA A 112 23.62 4.37 -18.00
N GLY A 113 23.55 3.03 -17.90
CA GLY A 113 24.64 2.17 -17.48
C GLY A 113 24.59 1.66 -16.05
N LEU A 114 23.50 1.92 -15.31
CA LEU A 114 23.29 1.25 -14.03
C LEU A 114 22.80 -0.19 -14.22
N PRO A 115 23.12 -1.12 -13.28
CA PRO A 115 22.75 -2.53 -13.42
C PRO A 115 21.24 -2.72 -13.59
N PRO A 116 20.74 -3.19 -14.74
CA PRO A 116 19.30 -3.28 -15.00
C PRO A 116 18.56 -4.12 -13.95
N LYS A 117 19.13 -5.24 -13.53
CA LYS A 117 18.53 -6.10 -12.49
C LYS A 117 18.31 -5.35 -11.19
N THR A 118 19.29 -4.58 -10.74
CA THR A 118 19.20 -3.81 -9.50
C THR A 118 18.14 -2.71 -9.62
N VAL A 119 18.21 -1.91 -10.69
CA VAL A 119 17.29 -0.78 -10.88
C VAL A 119 15.84 -1.25 -11.00
N LEU A 120 15.57 -2.25 -11.82
CA LEU A 120 14.22 -2.78 -12.03
C LEU A 120 13.66 -3.49 -10.78
N SER A 121 14.55 -4.17 -10.03
CA SER A 121 14.11 -4.88 -8.81
C SER A 121 13.67 -3.95 -7.67
N ILE A 122 14.15 -2.71 -7.64
CA ILE A 122 13.81 -1.74 -6.59
C ILE A 122 12.79 -0.69 -7.05
N ALA A 123 12.55 -0.53 -8.36
CA ALA A 123 11.71 0.53 -8.92
C ALA A 123 10.25 0.51 -8.40
N TRP A 124 9.74 -0.66 -8.05
CA TRP A 124 8.38 -0.80 -7.50
C TRP A 124 8.21 -0.12 -6.13
N ILE A 125 9.28 0.02 -5.34
CA ILE A 125 9.22 0.62 -3.99
C ILE A 125 8.89 2.12 -4.05
N PRO A 126 9.66 2.96 -4.79
CA PRO A 126 9.29 4.36 -4.96
C PRO A 126 7.96 4.54 -5.71
N ALA A 127 7.62 3.65 -6.66
CA ALA A 127 6.32 3.65 -7.31
C ALA A 127 5.18 3.46 -6.32
N LEU A 128 5.31 2.47 -5.44
CA LEU A 128 4.33 2.16 -4.40
C LEU A 128 4.21 3.30 -3.38
N SER A 129 5.35 3.83 -2.93
CA SER A 129 5.40 4.97 -2.01
C SER A 129 4.70 6.20 -2.58
N ALA A 130 5.05 6.60 -3.81
CA ALA A 130 4.41 7.72 -4.51
C ALA A 130 2.90 7.48 -4.70
N SER A 131 2.51 6.26 -5.08
CA SER A 131 1.10 5.90 -5.23
C SER A 131 0.34 6.09 -3.91
N TRP A 132 0.86 5.61 -2.80
CA TRP A 132 0.21 5.76 -1.50
C TRP A 132 0.15 7.21 -1.03
N ILE A 133 1.21 8.00 -1.23
CA ILE A 133 1.20 9.44 -0.91
C ILE A 133 0.09 10.14 -1.71
N LEU A 134 0.02 9.93 -3.02
CA LEU A 134 -0.97 10.57 -3.87
C LEU A 134 -2.40 10.07 -3.60
N VAL A 135 -2.59 8.78 -3.32
CA VAL A 135 -3.88 8.24 -2.87
C VAL A 135 -4.32 8.91 -1.57
N GLY A 136 -3.43 9.03 -0.60
CA GLY A 136 -3.72 9.70 0.67
C GLY A 136 -4.05 11.19 0.52
N LEU A 137 -3.40 11.87 -0.43
CA LEU A 137 -3.64 13.29 -0.67
C LEU A 137 -4.92 13.56 -1.46
N PHE A 138 -5.28 12.74 -2.42
CA PHE A 138 -6.36 13.04 -3.36
C PHE A 138 -7.61 12.15 -3.19
N ALA A 139 -7.46 10.86 -2.92
CA ALA A 139 -8.59 9.96 -2.75
C ALA A 139 -9.04 9.88 -1.29
N GLU A 140 -8.14 9.51 -0.38
CA GLU A 140 -8.50 9.38 1.04
C GLU A 140 -8.87 10.72 1.69
N SER A 141 -8.29 11.85 1.23
CA SER A 141 -8.69 13.17 1.77
C SER A 141 -10.17 13.44 1.56
N LYS A 142 -10.72 13.09 0.39
CA LYS A 142 -12.15 13.21 0.11
C LYS A 142 -12.99 12.28 0.99
N GLU A 143 -12.50 11.04 1.19
CA GLU A 143 -13.19 10.06 2.04
C GLU A 143 -13.17 10.44 3.52
N VAL A 144 -12.06 11.01 4.00
CA VAL A 144 -11.96 11.54 5.38
C VAL A 144 -12.86 12.76 5.55
N GLU A 145 -12.88 13.69 4.60
CA GLU A 145 -13.73 14.87 4.62
C GLU A 145 -15.22 14.50 4.66
N LYS A 146 -15.60 13.45 3.94
CA LYS A 146 -16.98 12.93 3.93
C LYS A 146 -17.29 11.94 5.06
N GLY A 147 -16.31 11.65 5.93
CA GLY A 147 -16.48 10.76 7.09
C GLY A 147 -16.51 9.26 6.78
N TYR A 148 -16.05 8.84 5.59
CA TYR A 148 -15.90 7.42 5.27
C TYR A 148 -14.68 6.78 5.90
N LEU A 149 -13.61 7.56 6.12
CA LEU A 149 -12.39 7.11 6.78
C LEU A 149 -12.06 8.02 7.98
N PRO A 150 -11.49 7.47 9.06
CA PRO A 150 -11.06 8.24 10.22
C PRO A 150 -9.79 9.05 9.98
N GLN A 151 -8.92 8.57 9.09
CA GLN A 151 -7.65 9.22 8.76
C GLN A 151 -7.09 8.74 7.41
N ARG A 152 -6.10 9.48 6.89
CA ARG A 152 -5.41 9.19 5.62
C ARG A 152 -4.26 8.19 5.85
N ILE A 153 -4.59 6.90 5.96
CA ILE A 153 -3.60 5.85 6.25
C ILE A 153 -2.60 5.65 5.10
N SER A 154 -3.05 5.77 3.84
CA SER A 154 -2.14 5.64 2.69
C SER A 154 -1.08 6.72 2.69
N LEU A 155 -1.43 7.97 3.06
CA LEU A 155 -0.44 9.05 3.17
C LEU A 155 0.64 8.70 4.20
N GLN A 156 0.24 8.23 5.37
CA GLN A 156 1.16 7.84 6.43
C GLN A 156 2.11 6.72 5.96
N ILE A 157 1.56 5.64 5.41
CA ILE A 157 2.36 4.51 4.93
C ILE A 157 3.27 4.93 3.77
N GLY A 158 2.77 5.73 2.84
CA GLY A 158 3.55 6.21 1.71
C GLY A 158 4.76 7.04 2.13
N VAL A 159 4.58 7.97 3.07
CA VAL A 159 5.69 8.79 3.61
C VAL A 159 6.70 7.91 4.36
N LEU A 160 6.22 7.02 5.23
CA LEU A 160 7.11 6.12 5.97
C LEU A 160 7.88 5.17 5.03
N THR A 161 7.24 4.70 3.96
CA THR A 161 7.90 3.88 2.93
C THR A 161 8.97 4.67 2.17
N ALA A 162 8.71 5.95 1.83
CA ALA A 162 9.71 6.81 1.18
C ALA A 162 10.94 7.03 2.07
N VAL A 163 10.72 7.33 3.35
CA VAL A 163 11.79 7.51 4.34
C VAL A 163 12.58 6.21 4.50
N SER A 164 11.90 5.09 4.65
CA SER A 164 12.53 3.77 4.79
C SER A 164 13.35 3.40 3.54
N PHE A 165 12.83 3.67 2.35
CA PHE A 165 13.54 3.44 1.09
C PHE A 165 14.82 4.27 1.02
N THR A 166 14.73 5.57 1.29
CA THR A 166 15.87 6.47 1.26
C THR A 166 16.93 6.08 2.29
N ALA A 167 16.52 5.76 3.51
CA ALA A 167 17.42 5.33 4.57
C ALA A 167 18.12 4.00 4.24
N SER A 168 17.37 3.01 3.74
CA SER A 168 17.91 1.70 3.36
C SER A 168 18.86 1.81 2.17
N LEU A 169 18.51 2.62 1.17
CA LEU A 169 19.36 2.88 0.00
C LEU A 169 20.67 3.56 0.41
N THR A 170 20.59 4.59 1.25
CA THR A 170 21.75 5.31 1.77
C THR A 170 22.65 4.39 2.59
N ALA A 171 22.09 3.65 3.56
CA ALA A 171 22.86 2.75 4.40
C ALA A 171 23.56 1.66 3.59
N ALA A 172 22.85 1.01 2.66
CA ALA A 172 23.44 -0.01 1.82
C ALA A 172 24.58 0.55 0.94
N THR A 173 24.40 1.76 0.39
CA THR A 173 25.40 2.39 -0.50
C THR A 173 26.63 2.91 0.24
N LEU A 174 26.46 3.33 1.50
CA LEU A 174 27.59 3.73 2.35
C LEU A 174 28.41 2.55 2.86
N LEU A 175 27.77 1.41 3.08
CA LEU A 175 28.40 0.23 3.67
C LEU A 175 29.01 -0.70 2.61
N HIS A 176 28.44 -0.76 1.43
CA HIS A 176 28.82 -1.75 0.40
C HIS A 176 28.80 -1.16 -1.02
N PRO A 177 29.66 -1.67 -1.93
CA PRO A 177 29.62 -1.30 -3.34
C PRO A 177 28.28 -1.71 -4.00
N LEU A 178 27.72 -0.86 -4.84
CA LEU A 178 26.41 -1.02 -5.54
C LEU A 178 26.20 -2.34 -6.31
N LYS A 179 27.25 -3.08 -6.59
CA LYS A 179 27.19 -4.35 -7.35
C LYS A 179 27.45 -5.58 -6.47
N SER A 180 27.70 -5.37 -5.18
CA SER A 180 27.97 -6.49 -4.28
C SER A 180 26.71 -7.19 -3.80
N SER A 181 26.84 -8.47 -3.46
CA SER A 181 25.76 -9.23 -2.83
C SER A 181 25.37 -8.64 -1.47
N GLU A 182 26.38 -8.13 -0.73
CA GLU A 182 26.21 -7.51 0.58
C GLU A 182 25.34 -6.24 0.50
N TRP A 183 25.52 -5.41 -0.54
CA TRP A 183 24.66 -4.26 -0.79
C TRP A 183 23.20 -4.68 -0.93
N TYR A 184 22.98 -5.70 -1.75
CA TYR A 184 21.63 -6.20 -2.03
C TYR A 184 20.97 -6.74 -0.75
N TRP A 185 21.70 -7.54 0.03
CA TRP A 185 21.25 -8.07 1.31
C TRP A 185 20.93 -6.97 2.31
N THR A 186 21.83 -5.99 2.47
CA THR A 186 21.65 -4.88 3.41
C THR A 186 20.43 -4.05 3.02
N PHE A 187 20.31 -3.69 1.74
CA PHE A 187 19.18 -2.91 1.26
C PHE A 187 17.85 -3.64 1.48
N HIS A 188 17.72 -4.86 0.99
CA HIS A 188 16.46 -5.61 1.08
C HIS A 188 16.13 -6.03 2.52
N GLY A 189 17.12 -6.36 3.34
CA GLY A 189 16.91 -6.67 4.75
C GLY A 189 16.36 -5.47 5.53
N LEU A 190 16.95 -4.30 5.36
CA LEU A 190 16.49 -3.05 5.97
C LEU A 190 15.10 -2.67 5.46
N MET A 191 14.86 -2.76 4.14
CA MET A 191 13.55 -2.47 3.58
C MET A 191 12.46 -3.41 4.10
N CYS A 192 12.72 -4.71 4.15
CA CYS A 192 11.77 -5.68 4.68
C CYS A 192 11.41 -5.37 6.13
N PHE A 193 12.42 -5.17 6.98
CA PHE A 193 12.22 -4.83 8.38
C PHE A 193 11.42 -3.53 8.56
N THR A 194 11.84 -2.46 7.88
CA THR A 194 11.18 -1.15 8.03
C THR A 194 9.78 -1.14 7.44
N LEU A 195 9.52 -1.83 6.31
CA LEU A 195 8.18 -1.96 5.74
C LEU A 195 7.22 -2.70 6.68
N ILE A 196 7.65 -3.81 7.25
CA ILE A 196 6.83 -4.56 8.21
C ILE A 196 6.53 -3.68 9.42
N PHE A 197 7.54 -3.07 10.02
CA PHE A 197 7.38 -2.24 11.20
C PHE A 197 6.45 -1.03 10.95
N THR A 198 6.71 -0.27 9.88
CA THR A 198 5.91 0.92 9.55
C THR A 198 4.46 0.57 9.22
N THR A 199 4.25 -0.56 8.58
CA THR A 199 2.90 -0.99 8.20
C THR A 199 2.11 -1.50 9.39
N VAL A 200 2.74 -2.27 10.29
CA VAL A 200 2.10 -2.70 11.54
C VAL A 200 1.76 -1.49 12.41
N LEU A 201 2.67 -0.51 12.54
CA LEU A 201 2.41 0.71 13.29
C LEU A 201 1.26 1.52 12.70
N SER A 202 1.23 1.69 11.39
CA SER A 202 0.16 2.41 10.69
C SER A 202 -1.18 1.67 10.82
N PHE A 203 -1.16 0.34 10.78
CA PHE A 203 -2.34 -0.48 11.01
C PHE A 203 -2.89 -0.31 12.43
N ILE A 204 -2.04 -0.37 13.46
CA ILE A 204 -2.47 -0.19 14.86
C ILE A 204 -3.08 1.20 15.06
N THR A 205 -2.44 2.25 14.53
CA THR A 205 -2.97 3.62 14.64
C THR A 205 -4.30 3.80 13.92
N TYR A 206 -4.47 3.19 12.74
CA TYR A 206 -5.74 3.23 12.02
C TYR A 206 -6.83 2.43 12.75
N ALA A 207 -6.50 1.23 13.25
CA ALA A 207 -7.44 0.39 13.99
C ALA A 207 -7.96 1.09 15.24
N SER A 208 -7.08 1.76 15.99
CA SER A 208 -7.50 2.53 17.17
C SER A 208 -8.47 3.66 16.80
N LYS A 209 -8.22 4.34 15.68
CA LYS A 209 -9.10 5.41 15.20
C LYS A 209 -10.48 4.92 14.73
N VAL A 210 -10.54 3.78 14.06
CA VAL A 210 -11.81 3.16 13.62
C VAL A 210 -12.68 2.77 14.82
N THR A 211 -12.04 2.35 15.93
CA THR A 211 -12.73 1.93 17.14
C THR A 211 -13.07 3.10 18.09
N GLU A 212 -12.57 4.32 17.84
CA GLU A 212 -12.92 5.49 18.64
C GLU A 212 -14.40 5.85 18.47
N VAL A 213 -15.14 5.87 19.59
CA VAL A 213 -16.54 6.28 19.63
C VAL A 213 -16.72 7.70 19.09
N ASP A 214 -15.76 8.58 19.33
CA ASP A 214 -15.74 9.96 18.83
C ASP A 214 -15.78 10.06 17.30
N TRP A 215 -15.14 9.15 16.56
CA TRP A 215 -15.25 9.15 15.11
C TRP A 215 -16.68 8.82 14.65
N LEU A 216 -17.31 7.86 15.31
CA LEU A 216 -18.70 7.50 15.05
C LEU A 216 -19.66 8.67 15.38
N VAL A 217 -19.40 9.41 16.47
CA VAL A 217 -20.24 10.53 16.92
C VAL A 217 -20.02 11.79 16.09
N ARG A 218 -18.77 12.13 15.71
CA ARG A 218 -18.47 13.34 14.90
C ARG A 218 -19.15 13.32 13.54
N ASN A 219 -19.21 12.14 12.91
CA ASN A 219 -19.92 11.97 11.65
C ASN A 219 -21.44 12.17 11.76
N THR A 220 -21.96 12.35 12.99
CA THR A 220 -23.37 12.58 13.24
C THR A 220 -23.75 14.05 13.34
N LYS A 221 -22.76 14.96 13.55
CA LYS A 221 -23.03 16.41 13.71
C LYS A 221 -22.92 17.19 12.40
N ASN A 222 -22.29 16.60 11.36
CA ASN A 222 -22.04 17.27 10.06
C ASN A 222 -23.00 16.80 8.95
N SER A 223 -24.00 16.03 9.27
CA SER A 223 -25.13 15.64 8.41
C SER A 223 -26.43 16.30 8.91
#